data_a9b885ba63c6724f5adee17fdf307c5c
#
_entry.id   a9b885ba63c6724f5adee17fdf307c5c
#
_cell.length_a   1.000
_cell.length_b   1.000
_cell.length_c   1.000
_cell.angle_alpha   90.00
_cell.angle_beta   90.00
_cell.angle_gamma   90.00
#
_symmetry.space_group_name_H-M   'P 1'
#
loop_
_entity.id
_entity.type
_entity.pdbx_description
1 polymer ?
#
loop_
_entity_poly.entity_id
_entity_poly.type
_entity_poly.pdbx_seq_one_letter_code
_entity_poly.pdbx_strand_id
1 'polypeptide(L)'
;SGRGEACGEVELEQMTGLLRRIREMTERLGRERGRPILLAVRVPDSVAYCRFIGLDLEAWLAGGLVDLLVVSGYAQLNSWEYSVQLGHRYGVQVYPSLDEPRVRDETARKLRAGPAAYRGRALNVWAAGADGVYMFNFFDPHSPLWRELGDRAGLRKLDRVYFGSVRGPGHMPVPHEKFIRVS
;
A
#
# COMPACT_ATOMS: atom_id res chain seq x y z
N SER A 1 9.83 -17.83 -1.43
CA SER A 1 10.84 -16.78 -1.17
C SER A 1 11.32 -16.69 0.29
N GLY A 2 10.93 -17.58 1.19
CA GLY A 2 11.42 -17.61 2.58
C GLY A 2 12.94 -17.82 2.71
N ARG A 3 13.61 -18.17 1.63
CA ARG A 3 15.08 -18.35 1.54
C ARG A 3 15.81 -17.18 0.86
N GLY A 4 15.11 -16.06 0.55
CA GLY A 4 15.71 -14.92 -0.14
C GLY A 4 15.91 -15.11 -1.65
N GLU A 5 15.39 -16.18 -2.22
CA GLU A 5 15.43 -16.46 -3.66
C GLU A 5 14.21 -15.89 -4.36
N ALA A 6 14.35 -15.47 -5.62
CA ALA A 6 13.24 -15.03 -6.45
C ALA A 6 12.26 -16.20 -6.69
N CYS A 7 10.97 -15.89 -6.70
CA CYS A 7 9.95 -16.83 -7.13
C CYS A 7 9.99 -16.99 -8.66
N GLY A 8 9.70 -18.20 -9.12
CA GLY A 8 9.60 -18.53 -10.54
C GLY A 8 8.18 -18.31 -11.09
N GLU A 9 8.00 -18.58 -12.38
CA GLU A 9 6.71 -18.45 -13.08
C GLU A 9 5.63 -19.37 -12.49
N VAL A 10 6.02 -20.52 -11.97
CA VAL A 10 5.09 -21.49 -11.36
C VAL A 10 4.41 -20.89 -10.12
N GLU A 11 5.19 -20.29 -9.23
CA GLU A 11 4.66 -19.65 -8.00
C GLU A 11 3.81 -18.42 -8.34
N LEU A 12 4.21 -17.63 -9.33
CA LEU A 12 3.44 -16.50 -9.83
C LEU A 12 2.09 -16.94 -10.37
N GLU A 13 2.04 -17.98 -11.20
CA GLU A 13 0.79 -18.51 -11.76
C GLU A 13 -0.09 -19.16 -10.69
N GLN A 14 0.48 -19.88 -9.72
CA GLN A 14 -0.30 -20.43 -8.61
C GLN A 14 -1.00 -19.36 -7.80
N MET A 15 -0.30 -18.25 -7.47
CA MET A 15 -0.90 -17.13 -6.74
C MET A 15 -1.94 -16.39 -7.58
N THR A 16 -1.66 -16.17 -8.86
CA THR A 16 -2.62 -15.57 -9.80
C THR A 16 -3.85 -16.45 -9.98
N GLY A 17 -3.66 -17.78 -10.08
CA GLY A 17 -4.76 -18.74 -10.13
C GLY A 17 -5.64 -18.73 -8.87
N LEU A 18 -5.04 -18.53 -7.68
CA LEU A 18 -5.81 -18.34 -6.46
C LEU A 18 -6.67 -17.08 -6.55
N LEU A 19 -6.10 -15.97 -7.01
CA LEU A 19 -6.80 -14.69 -7.10
C LEU A 19 -7.95 -14.73 -8.11
N ARG A 20 -7.78 -15.43 -9.26
CA ARG A 20 -8.87 -15.70 -10.23
C ARG A 20 -10.04 -16.43 -9.57
N ARG A 21 -9.77 -17.52 -8.84
CA ARG A 21 -10.83 -18.27 -8.14
C ARG A 21 -11.56 -17.42 -7.08
N ILE A 22 -10.84 -16.55 -6.38
CA ILE A 22 -11.45 -15.60 -5.43
C ILE A 22 -12.33 -14.61 -6.20
N ARG A 23 -11.88 -14.07 -7.34
CA ARG A 23 -12.66 -13.15 -8.18
C ARG A 23 -13.95 -13.82 -8.67
N GLU A 24 -13.87 -15.01 -9.24
CA GLU A 24 -15.03 -15.79 -9.71
C GLU A 24 -16.05 -16.04 -8.58
N MET A 25 -15.57 -16.38 -7.39
CA MET A 25 -16.41 -16.56 -6.21
C MET A 25 -17.10 -15.26 -5.79
N THR A 26 -16.35 -14.15 -5.71
CA THR A 26 -16.91 -12.86 -5.28
C THR A 26 -17.89 -12.29 -6.30
N GLU A 27 -17.66 -12.49 -7.59
CA GLU A 27 -18.60 -12.10 -8.64
C GLU A 27 -19.90 -12.91 -8.60
N ARG A 28 -19.81 -14.24 -8.41
CA ARG A 28 -20.98 -15.09 -8.25
C ARG A 28 -21.81 -14.65 -7.05
N LEU A 29 -21.20 -14.54 -5.87
CA LEU A 29 -21.88 -14.11 -4.65
C LEU A 29 -22.39 -12.67 -4.76
N GLY A 30 -21.66 -11.80 -5.46
CA GLY A 30 -22.10 -10.42 -5.74
C GLY A 30 -23.38 -10.38 -6.56
N ARG A 31 -23.49 -11.23 -7.60
CA ARG A 31 -24.72 -11.38 -8.39
C ARG A 31 -25.89 -11.91 -7.55
N GLU A 32 -25.66 -12.95 -6.75
CA GLU A 32 -26.68 -13.54 -5.87
C GLU A 32 -27.23 -12.53 -4.85
N ARG A 33 -26.39 -11.66 -4.30
CA ARG A 33 -26.79 -10.65 -3.29
C ARG A 33 -27.20 -9.30 -3.86
N GLY A 34 -27.17 -9.11 -5.18
CA GLY A 34 -27.53 -7.87 -5.87
C GLY A 34 -26.56 -6.70 -5.70
N ARG A 35 -25.35 -6.93 -5.19
CA ARG A 35 -24.29 -5.92 -5.05
C ARG A 35 -22.90 -6.51 -5.16
N PRO A 36 -21.93 -5.82 -5.77
CA PRO A 36 -20.58 -6.35 -5.94
C PRO A 36 -19.87 -6.58 -4.60
N ILE A 37 -18.94 -7.52 -4.61
CA ILE A 37 -17.95 -7.70 -3.55
C ILE A 37 -16.61 -7.29 -4.14
N LEU A 38 -16.07 -6.19 -3.63
CA LEU A 38 -14.80 -5.64 -4.10
C LEU A 38 -13.63 -6.44 -3.52
N LEU A 39 -12.61 -6.64 -4.34
CA LEU A 39 -11.34 -7.23 -3.92
C LEU A 39 -10.29 -6.14 -3.69
N ALA A 40 -9.84 -6.03 -2.45
CA ALA A 40 -8.71 -5.20 -2.09
C ALA A 40 -7.48 -6.07 -1.85
N VAL A 41 -6.35 -5.69 -2.41
CA VAL A 41 -5.06 -6.33 -2.11
C VAL A 41 -4.10 -5.32 -1.50
N ARG A 42 -3.32 -5.77 -0.52
CA ARG A 42 -2.24 -4.97 0.05
C ARG A 42 -0.91 -5.61 -0.32
N VAL A 43 -0.12 -4.89 -1.09
CA VAL A 43 1.14 -5.36 -1.67
C VAL A 43 2.25 -4.32 -1.54
N PRO A 44 3.53 -4.69 -1.66
CA PRO A 44 4.62 -3.72 -1.78
C PRO A 44 4.43 -2.77 -2.95
N ASP A 45 4.96 -1.56 -2.81
CA ASP A 45 4.90 -0.46 -3.80
C ASP A 45 5.95 -0.60 -4.93
N SER A 46 6.25 -1.83 -5.33
CA SER A 46 7.19 -2.15 -6.41
C SER A 46 6.76 -3.42 -7.14
N VAL A 47 6.47 -3.29 -8.42
CA VAL A 47 6.14 -4.43 -9.30
C VAL A 47 7.26 -5.46 -9.30
N ALA A 48 8.51 -5.01 -9.42
CA ALA A 48 9.65 -5.92 -9.44
C ALA A 48 9.80 -6.68 -8.11
N TYR A 49 9.56 -6.00 -6.98
CA TYR A 49 9.59 -6.68 -5.67
C TYR A 49 8.39 -7.60 -5.47
N CYS A 50 7.20 -7.20 -5.91
CA CYS A 50 6.02 -8.08 -5.91
C CYS A 50 6.34 -9.38 -6.67
N ARG A 51 6.87 -9.27 -7.89
CA ARG A 51 7.22 -10.43 -8.71
C ARG A 51 8.31 -11.29 -8.04
N PHE A 52 9.32 -10.67 -7.43
CA PHE A 52 10.36 -11.37 -6.69
C PHE A 52 9.79 -12.25 -5.57
N ILE A 53 8.73 -11.82 -4.89
CA ILE A 53 8.08 -12.55 -3.79
C ILE A 53 6.88 -13.41 -4.22
N GLY A 54 6.62 -13.53 -5.52
CA GLY A 54 5.58 -14.42 -6.06
C GLY A 54 4.23 -13.76 -6.33
N LEU A 55 4.18 -12.42 -6.42
CA LEU A 55 2.96 -11.65 -6.68
C LEU A 55 3.04 -11.00 -8.07
N ASP A 56 2.29 -11.49 -9.04
CA ASP A 56 2.24 -10.90 -10.39
C ASP A 56 1.23 -9.74 -10.44
N LEU A 57 1.59 -8.63 -9.79
CA LEU A 57 0.70 -7.48 -9.63
C LEU A 57 0.20 -6.94 -10.96
N GLU A 58 1.05 -6.81 -11.98
CA GLU A 58 0.62 -6.29 -13.28
C GLU A 58 -0.38 -7.21 -13.97
N ALA A 59 -0.17 -8.53 -13.93
CA ALA A 59 -1.14 -9.49 -14.44
C ALA A 59 -2.48 -9.41 -13.69
N TRP A 60 -2.46 -9.16 -12.38
CA TRP A 60 -3.69 -9.01 -11.60
C TRP A 60 -4.47 -7.75 -11.97
N LEU A 61 -3.77 -6.63 -12.15
CA LEU A 61 -4.37 -5.37 -12.56
C LEU A 61 -4.91 -5.46 -13.99
N ALA A 62 -4.11 -5.96 -14.93
CA ALA A 62 -4.50 -6.14 -16.32
C ALA A 62 -5.67 -7.12 -16.51
N GLY A 63 -5.73 -8.14 -15.68
CA GLY A 63 -6.81 -9.14 -15.66
C GLY A 63 -8.08 -8.71 -14.91
N GLY A 64 -8.13 -7.48 -14.37
CA GLY A 64 -9.30 -7.00 -13.58
C GLY A 64 -9.55 -7.80 -12.29
N LEU A 65 -8.50 -8.43 -11.75
CA LEU A 65 -8.63 -9.27 -10.56
C LEU A 65 -8.69 -8.47 -9.26
N VAL A 66 -8.39 -7.17 -9.30
CA VAL A 66 -8.28 -6.28 -8.14
C VAL A 66 -9.11 -5.03 -8.39
N ASP A 67 -9.91 -4.62 -7.41
CA ASP A 67 -10.70 -3.39 -7.45
C ASP A 67 -10.02 -2.25 -6.69
N LEU A 68 -9.33 -2.58 -5.59
CA LEU A 68 -8.68 -1.62 -4.72
C LEU A 68 -7.23 -2.05 -4.47
N LEU A 69 -6.29 -1.18 -4.80
CA LEU A 69 -4.87 -1.42 -4.61
C LEU A 69 -4.37 -0.66 -3.38
N VAL A 70 -4.06 -1.36 -2.31
CA VAL A 70 -3.35 -0.81 -1.16
C VAL A 70 -1.86 -1.05 -1.36
N VAL A 71 -1.09 0.02 -1.47
CA VAL A 71 0.35 -0.07 -1.65
C VAL A 71 1.07 0.24 -0.35
N SER A 72 1.89 -0.70 0.06
CA SER A 72 2.60 -0.62 1.31
C SER A 72 3.62 -1.71 1.46
N GLY A 73 4.61 -1.40 2.19
CA GLY A 73 5.54 -2.31 2.83
C GLY A 73 6.05 -1.59 4.06
N TYR A 74 6.75 -2.25 4.94
CA TYR A 74 7.43 -1.58 6.05
C TYR A 74 8.55 -0.65 5.58
N ALA A 75 8.80 -0.60 4.27
CA ALA A 75 9.68 0.33 3.60
C ALA A 75 9.00 0.83 2.33
N GLN A 76 9.10 2.11 2.05
CA GLN A 76 8.68 2.69 0.78
C GLN A 76 9.80 2.46 -0.25
N LEU A 77 9.49 1.76 -1.34
CA LEU A 77 10.44 1.40 -2.39
C LEU A 77 10.38 2.36 -3.57
N ASN A 78 9.18 2.86 -3.87
CA ASN A 78 8.90 3.83 -4.92
C ASN A 78 8.14 5.04 -4.35
N SER A 79 8.05 6.11 -5.13
CA SER A 79 7.17 7.23 -4.79
C SER A 79 5.68 6.80 -4.86
N TRP A 80 4.81 7.54 -4.19
CA TRP A 80 3.37 7.26 -4.26
C TRP A 80 2.82 7.48 -5.67
N GLU A 81 3.37 8.45 -6.40
CA GLU A 81 3.02 8.75 -7.79
C GLU A 81 3.21 7.53 -8.70
N TYR A 82 4.29 6.76 -8.51
CA TYR A 82 4.51 5.52 -9.27
C TYR A 82 3.35 4.54 -9.08
N SER A 83 2.94 4.31 -7.85
CA SER A 83 1.87 3.38 -7.52
C SER A 83 0.50 3.87 -8.00
N VAL A 84 0.25 5.18 -7.89
CA VAL A 84 -0.98 5.82 -8.38
C VAL A 84 -1.09 5.70 -9.89
N GLN A 85 -0.02 6.03 -10.61
CA GLN A 85 0.02 5.89 -12.08
C GLN A 85 -0.16 4.43 -12.52
N LEU A 86 0.43 3.48 -11.79
CA LEU A 86 0.26 2.06 -12.06
C LEU A 86 -1.21 1.64 -11.92
N GLY A 87 -1.85 1.92 -10.79
CA GLY A 87 -3.26 1.54 -10.57
C GLY A 87 -4.20 2.23 -11.55
N HIS A 88 -4.06 3.54 -11.74
CA HIS A 88 -4.91 4.33 -12.64
C HIS A 88 -4.78 3.91 -14.10
N ARG A 89 -3.62 3.42 -14.55
CA ARG A 89 -3.45 2.83 -15.91
C ARG A 89 -4.45 1.69 -16.18
N TYR A 90 -4.81 0.96 -15.14
CA TYR A 90 -5.75 -0.17 -15.21
C TYR A 90 -7.15 0.17 -14.65
N GLY A 91 -7.42 1.44 -14.33
CA GLY A 91 -8.70 1.87 -13.76
C GLY A 91 -8.92 1.42 -12.31
N VAL A 92 -7.85 1.06 -11.59
CA VAL A 92 -7.90 0.59 -10.19
C VAL A 92 -7.59 1.72 -9.24
N GLN A 93 -8.43 1.89 -8.22
CA GLN A 93 -8.22 2.88 -7.16
C GLN A 93 -7.03 2.52 -6.27
N VAL A 94 -6.24 3.53 -5.88
CA VAL A 94 -4.99 3.34 -5.12
C VAL A 94 -5.03 4.02 -3.77
N TYR A 95 -4.73 3.24 -2.74
CA TYR A 95 -4.72 3.66 -1.34
C TYR A 95 -3.35 3.42 -0.72
N PRO A 96 -2.42 4.40 -0.80
CA PRO A 96 -1.15 4.31 -0.09
C PRO A 96 -1.33 4.14 1.41
N SER A 97 -0.56 3.24 1.99
CA SER A 97 -0.67 2.89 3.40
C SER A 97 0.26 3.72 4.27
N LEU A 98 -0.28 4.29 5.32
CA LEU A 98 0.49 4.99 6.34
C LEU A 98 0.97 3.99 7.40
N ASP A 99 1.85 3.09 7.00
CA ASP A 99 2.45 2.13 7.92
C ASP A 99 3.31 2.84 8.95
N GLU A 100 3.37 2.30 10.17
CA GLU A 100 4.40 2.72 11.10
C GLU A 100 5.77 2.27 10.58
N PRO A 101 6.65 3.21 10.27
CA PRO A 101 8.02 2.83 9.94
C PRO A 101 8.67 2.26 11.19
N ARG A 102 9.39 1.18 11.02
CA ARG A 102 10.19 0.57 12.10
C ARG A 102 11.41 1.45 12.37
N VAL A 103 11.20 2.53 13.07
CA VAL A 103 12.26 3.43 13.53
C VAL A 103 12.77 2.92 14.87
N ARG A 104 14.09 2.77 15.01
CA ARG A 104 14.71 2.27 16.26
C ARG A 104 14.72 3.32 17.36
N ASP A 105 14.95 4.58 16.98
CA ASP A 105 14.94 5.67 17.93
C ASP A 105 13.53 5.91 18.49
N GLU A 106 13.42 5.89 19.82
CA GLU A 106 12.14 6.00 20.50
C GLU A 106 11.49 7.37 20.34
N THR A 107 12.27 8.43 20.35
CA THR A 107 11.78 9.80 20.17
C THR A 107 11.23 9.99 18.76
N ALA A 108 11.98 9.56 17.75
CA ALA A 108 11.53 9.59 16.37
C ALA A 108 10.26 8.75 16.16
N ARG A 109 10.17 7.58 16.80
CA ARG A 109 8.99 6.72 16.76
C ARG A 109 7.76 7.41 17.35
N LYS A 110 7.88 8.03 18.53
CA LYS A 110 6.79 8.79 19.17
C LYS A 110 6.33 9.97 18.31
N LEU A 111 7.26 10.73 17.75
CA LEU A 111 6.94 11.85 16.87
C LEU A 111 6.19 11.37 15.60
N ARG A 112 6.61 10.27 15.00
CA ARG A 112 5.98 9.71 13.80
C ARG A 112 4.59 9.11 14.06
N ALA A 113 4.33 8.64 15.27
CA ALA A 113 3.02 8.17 15.70
C ALA A 113 2.06 9.31 16.04
N GLY A 114 2.55 10.54 16.14
CA GLY A 114 1.74 11.72 16.47
C GLY A 114 0.82 12.18 15.33
N PRO A 115 -0.32 12.81 15.64
CA PRO A 115 -1.29 13.28 14.64
C PRO A 115 -0.67 14.17 13.55
N ALA A 116 0.21 15.09 13.92
CA ALA A 116 0.87 16.00 12.98
C ALA A 116 1.69 15.27 11.91
N ALA A 117 2.31 14.14 12.27
CA ALA A 117 3.06 13.30 11.34
C ALA A 117 2.13 12.50 10.40
N TYR A 118 1.01 12.01 10.92
CA TYR A 118 -0.02 11.38 10.07
C TYR A 118 -0.58 12.36 9.05
N ARG A 119 -0.88 13.60 9.47
CA ARG A 119 -1.37 14.66 8.58
C ARG A 119 -0.37 14.99 7.46
N GLY A 120 0.92 15.15 7.80
CA GLY A 120 1.97 15.39 6.80
C GLY A 120 2.08 14.26 5.78
N ARG A 121 2.09 13.01 6.25
CA ARG A 121 2.14 11.82 5.38
C ARG A 121 0.90 11.70 4.49
N ALA A 122 -0.29 11.95 5.03
CA ALA A 122 -1.53 11.92 4.24
C ALA A 122 -1.55 13.01 3.17
N LEU A 123 -1.03 14.21 3.46
CA LEU A 123 -0.91 15.26 2.44
C LEU A 123 0.01 14.85 1.28
N ASN A 124 1.10 14.12 1.54
CA ASN A 124 1.95 13.57 0.48
C ASN A 124 1.20 12.53 -0.35
N VAL A 125 0.39 11.68 0.29
CA VAL A 125 -0.48 10.71 -0.41
C VAL A 125 -1.46 11.44 -1.33
N TRP A 126 -2.14 12.47 -0.83
CA TRP A 126 -3.07 13.26 -1.62
C TRP A 126 -2.39 14.06 -2.74
N ALA A 127 -1.18 14.57 -2.50
CA ALA A 127 -0.38 15.27 -3.51
C ALA A 127 0.00 14.37 -4.69
N ALA A 128 0.25 13.10 -4.41
CA ALA A 128 0.53 12.07 -5.42
C ALA A 128 -0.70 11.68 -6.28
N GLY A 129 -1.89 12.20 -5.97
CA GLY A 129 -3.11 11.93 -6.72
C GLY A 129 -3.84 10.63 -6.33
N ALA A 130 -3.56 10.09 -5.15
CA ALA A 130 -4.21 8.87 -4.65
C ALA A 130 -5.72 9.05 -4.42
N ASP A 131 -6.45 7.94 -4.43
CA ASP A 131 -7.91 7.90 -4.25
C ASP A 131 -8.32 7.86 -2.77
N GLY A 132 -7.38 7.52 -1.90
CA GLY A 132 -7.60 7.50 -0.45
C GLY A 132 -6.32 7.23 0.32
N VAL A 133 -6.49 7.11 1.64
CA VAL A 133 -5.40 6.82 2.58
C VAL A 133 -5.76 5.54 3.32
N TYR A 134 -4.86 4.59 3.36
CA TYR A 134 -5.02 3.39 4.18
C TYR A 134 -4.23 3.52 5.48
N MET A 135 -4.88 3.24 6.62
CA MET A 135 -4.25 3.28 7.94
C MET A 135 -3.96 1.86 8.43
N PHE A 136 -2.70 1.48 8.40
CA PHE A 136 -2.28 0.14 8.81
C PHE A 136 -2.08 0.06 10.32
N ASN A 137 -2.65 -0.97 10.94
CA ASN A 137 -2.55 -1.24 12.39
C ASN A 137 -2.94 -0.04 13.28
N PHE A 138 -3.90 0.75 12.82
CA PHE A 138 -4.42 1.89 13.57
C PHE A 138 -5.73 1.49 14.24
N PHE A 139 -5.69 1.23 15.55
CA PHE A 139 -6.78 0.60 16.30
C PHE A 139 -7.53 1.57 17.25
N ASP A 140 -7.27 2.87 17.17
CA ASP A 140 -8.02 3.87 17.93
C ASP A 140 -9.28 4.30 17.16
N PRO A 141 -10.48 3.77 17.48
CA PRO A 141 -11.72 4.09 16.77
C PRO A 141 -12.21 5.52 17.03
N HIS A 142 -11.72 6.17 18.08
CA HIS A 142 -12.12 7.51 18.49
C HIS A 142 -11.19 8.60 17.98
N SER A 143 -10.09 8.22 17.30
CA SER A 143 -9.13 9.18 16.80
C SER A 143 -9.75 10.14 15.78
N PRO A 144 -9.51 11.47 15.93
CA PRO A 144 -9.96 12.44 14.94
C PRO A 144 -9.32 12.23 13.56
N LEU A 145 -8.20 11.50 13.49
CA LEU A 145 -7.49 11.20 12.24
C LEU A 145 -8.38 10.48 11.22
N TRP A 146 -9.36 9.70 11.65
CA TRP A 146 -10.30 9.03 10.71
C TRP A 146 -11.07 10.02 9.83
N ARG A 147 -11.37 11.22 10.33
CA ARG A 147 -12.03 12.29 9.56
C ARG A 147 -11.00 13.19 8.90
N GLU A 148 -9.99 13.59 9.65
CA GLU A 148 -9.00 14.58 9.20
C GLU A 148 -8.25 14.12 7.95
N LEU A 149 -7.80 12.85 7.91
CA LEU A 149 -6.99 12.36 6.80
C LEU A 149 -7.79 12.20 5.49
N GLY A 150 -9.12 12.08 5.58
CA GLY A 150 -10.02 12.03 4.42
C GLY A 150 -10.44 13.42 3.90
N ASP A 151 -10.34 14.45 4.73
CA ASP A 151 -10.71 15.83 4.35
C ASP A 151 -9.48 16.60 3.84
N ARG A 152 -9.25 16.59 2.53
CA ARG A 152 -8.11 17.26 1.90
C ARG A 152 -8.05 18.76 2.19
N ALA A 153 -9.21 19.43 2.26
CA ALA A 153 -9.27 20.88 2.46
C ALA A 153 -9.01 21.25 3.91
N GLY A 154 -9.64 20.54 4.84
CA GLY A 154 -9.43 20.70 6.27
C GLY A 154 -8.02 20.34 6.71
N LEU A 155 -7.49 19.24 6.18
CA LEU A 155 -6.15 18.74 6.49
C LEU A 155 -5.04 19.78 6.21
N ARG A 156 -5.19 20.60 5.17
CA ARG A 156 -4.24 21.66 4.82
C ARG A 156 -4.16 22.79 5.85
N LYS A 157 -5.16 22.91 6.71
CA LYS A 157 -5.25 23.96 7.74
C LYS A 157 -4.74 23.49 9.10
N LEU A 158 -4.46 22.21 9.26
CA LEU A 158 -4.02 21.61 10.52
C LEU A 158 -2.50 21.57 10.62
N ASP A 159 -2.01 21.58 11.85
CA ASP A 159 -0.59 21.41 12.14
C ASP A 159 -0.09 20.06 11.63
N ARG A 160 1.08 20.08 11.00
CA ARG A 160 1.69 18.91 10.36
C ARG A 160 3.20 18.92 10.47
N VAL A 161 3.77 17.73 10.47
CA VAL A 161 5.21 17.51 10.48
C VAL A 161 5.59 16.60 9.33
N TYR A 162 6.62 16.98 8.60
CA TYR A 162 7.23 16.17 7.55
C TYR A 162 8.56 15.62 8.05
N PHE A 163 8.79 14.34 7.80
CA PHE A 163 10.05 13.71 8.11
C PHE A 163 10.84 13.43 6.84
N GLY A 164 12.05 13.96 6.76
CA GLY A 164 13.07 13.38 5.91
C GLY A 164 13.60 12.13 6.59
N SER A 165 13.26 10.94 6.15
CA SER A 165 13.77 9.72 6.76
C SER A 165 14.97 9.19 5.99
N VAL A 166 16.10 9.09 6.67
CA VAL A 166 17.20 8.26 6.21
C VAL A 166 16.84 6.80 6.53
N ARG A 167 16.77 5.95 5.52
CA ARG A 167 16.53 4.52 5.70
C ARG A 167 17.78 3.87 6.27
N GLY A 168 17.65 3.32 7.47
CA GLY A 168 18.63 2.38 7.97
C GLY A 168 18.44 1.00 7.32
N PRO A 169 19.45 0.10 7.36
CA PRO A 169 19.29 -1.27 6.92
C PRO A 169 18.12 -1.91 7.69
N GLY A 170 17.06 -2.22 6.98
CA GLY A 170 15.87 -2.82 7.58
C GLY A 170 16.11 -4.29 7.92
N HIS A 171 15.50 -4.76 9.00
CA HIS A 171 15.46 -6.19 9.36
C HIS A 171 14.45 -6.97 8.49
N MET A 172 14.37 -6.66 7.22
CA MET A 172 13.53 -7.42 6.30
C MET A 172 14.27 -8.68 5.88
N PRO A 173 13.66 -9.87 5.96
CA PRO A 173 14.34 -11.13 5.60
C PRO A 173 14.60 -11.28 4.10
N VAL A 174 14.22 -10.28 3.30
CA VAL A 174 14.34 -10.29 1.83
C VAL A 174 15.11 -9.05 1.40
N PRO A 175 15.97 -9.14 0.38
CA PRO A 175 16.82 -8.03 -0.08
C PRO A 175 16.01 -6.96 -0.83
N HIS A 176 15.06 -6.32 -0.13
CA HIS A 176 14.20 -5.26 -0.68
C HIS A 176 15.01 -4.03 -1.14
N GLU A 177 16.22 -3.84 -0.60
CA GLU A 177 17.13 -2.75 -0.96
C GLU A 177 17.42 -2.67 -2.45
N LYS A 178 17.47 -3.83 -3.15
CA LYS A 178 17.64 -3.89 -4.60
C LYS A 178 16.51 -3.24 -5.39
N PHE A 179 15.36 -3.07 -4.77
CA PHE A 179 14.15 -2.55 -5.42
C PHE A 179 13.82 -1.10 -5.04
N ILE A 180 14.65 -0.47 -4.21
CA ILE A 180 14.47 0.94 -3.83
C ILE A 180 14.75 1.82 -5.05
N ARG A 181 13.79 2.67 -5.41
CA ARG A 181 13.85 3.65 -6.50
C ARG A 181 13.64 5.09 -6.02
N VAL A 182 13.39 5.27 -4.73
CA VAL A 182 13.24 6.61 -4.13
C VAL A 182 14.62 7.09 -3.72
N SER A 183 15.08 8.15 -4.34
CA SER A 183 16.31 8.88 -3.99
C SER A 183 16.05 9.83 -2.83
#